data_b3b2b94a2991928468b7e90f82ffc75e
#
_entry.id   b3b2b94a2991928468b7e90f82ffc75e
#
_cell.length_a   1.000
_cell.length_b   1.000
_cell.length_c   1.000
_cell.angle_alpha   90.00
_cell.angle_beta   90.00
_cell.angle_gamma   90.00
#
_symmetry.space_group_name_H-M   'P 1'
#
loop_
_entity.id
_entity.type
_entity.pdbx_description
1 polymer ?
#
loop_
_entity_poly.entity_id
_entity_poly.type
_entity_poly.pdbx_seq_one_letter_code
_entity_poly.pdbx_strand_id
1 'polypeptide(L)'
;MVPRYAAIDIGSNSIRMEAAEVVAGLPTRVLASDREVTRLGESVFRTGAVSEEYVKATCTVLARMAELYRKLDVVGVRAVATSAIRDTRNQREFLARAAEAVGGP
;
A
#
# COMPACT_ATOMS: atom_id res chain seq x y z
N MET A 1 22.86 4.17 12.94
CA MET A 1 21.98 3.22 12.23
C MET A 1 21.41 3.87 11.00
N VAL A 2 21.42 3.18 9.88
CA VAL A 2 20.88 3.71 8.62
C VAL A 2 19.35 3.69 8.68
N PRO A 3 18.67 4.82 8.40
CA PRO A 3 17.21 4.83 8.42
C PRO A 3 16.60 3.94 7.33
N ARG A 4 15.53 3.26 7.70
CA ARG A 4 14.79 2.38 6.82
C ARG A 4 13.36 2.87 6.69
N TYR A 5 12.86 2.87 5.46
CA TYR A 5 11.51 3.33 5.14
C TYR A 5 10.81 2.30 4.27
N ALA A 6 9.49 2.29 4.34
CA ALA A 6 8.66 1.49 3.46
C ALA A 6 7.74 2.39 2.64
N ALA A 7 7.53 2.01 1.40
CA ALA A 7 6.59 2.69 0.52
C ALA A 7 5.62 1.66 -0.05
N ILE A 8 4.35 2.02 -0.08
CA ILE A 8 3.29 1.18 -0.64
C ILE A 8 2.56 1.97 -1.70
N ASP A 9 2.42 1.38 -2.88
CA ASP A 9 1.67 1.95 -3.99
C ASP A 9 0.45 1.07 -4.25
N ILE A 10 -0.74 1.60 -3.98
CA ILE A 10 -2.01 0.92 -4.24
C ILE A 10 -2.48 1.33 -5.63
N GLY A 11 -2.07 0.55 -6.62
CA GLY A 11 -2.40 0.82 -8.00
C GLY A 11 -3.73 0.20 -8.42
N SER A 12 -4.18 0.52 -9.63
CA SER A 12 -5.43 -0.02 -10.18
C SER A 12 -5.35 -1.52 -10.50
N ASN A 13 -4.17 -2.02 -10.82
CA ASN A 13 -3.96 -3.43 -11.13
C ASN A 13 -3.25 -4.20 -10.03
N SER A 14 -2.35 -3.54 -9.32
CA SER A 14 -1.51 -4.22 -8.35
C SER A 14 -1.17 -3.31 -7.18
N ILE A 15 -0.81 -3.93 -6.07
CA ILE A 15 -0.28 -3.25 -4.89
C ILE A 15 1.19 -3.63 -4.82
N ARG A 16 2.05 -2.63 -4.63
CA ARG A 16 3.50 -2.83 -4.52
C ARG A 16 4.01 -2.26 -3.21
N MET A 17 4.97 -2.94 -2.62
CA MET A 17 5.66 -2.48 -1.43
C MET A 17 7.16 -2.59 -1.63
N GLU A 18 7.90 -1.58 -1.21
CA GLU A 18 9.36 -1.63 -1.09
C GLU A 18 9.77 -1.13 0.29
N ALA A 19 10.67 -1.85 0.92
CA ALA A 19 11.33 -1.39 2.14
C ALA A 19 12.80 -1.21 1.82
N ALA A 20 13.37 -0.06 2.21
CA ALA A 20 14.71 0.30 1.79
C ALA A 20 15.46 1.11 2.85
N GLU A 21 16.79 1.03 2.79
CA GLU A 21 17.66 1.93 3.51
C GLU A 21 17.87 3.18 2.65
N VAL A 22 17.71 4.36 3.26
CA VAL A 22 17.82 5.62 2.56
C VAL A 22 18.87 6.49 3.24
N VAL A 23 19.91 6.84 2.50
CA VAL A 23 20.97 7.74 2.97
C VAL A 23 21.12 8.87 1.96
N ALA A 24 21.10 10.11 2.45
CA ALA A 24 21.24 11.29 1.60
C ALA A 24 22.53 11.21 0.79
N GLY A 25 22.41 11.44 -0.53
CA GLY A 25 23.57 11.43 -1.44
C GLY A 25 24.02 10.07 -1.90
N LEU A 26 23.36 8.98 -1.46
CA LEU A 26 23.70 7.63 -1.87
C LEU A 26 22.48 6.95 -2.52
N PRO A 27 22.70 5.97 -3.40
CA PRO A 27 21.60 5.19 -3.97
C PRO A 27 20.80 4.48 -2.88
N THR A 28 19.49 4.42 -3.05
CA THR A 28 18.60 3.66 -2.17
C THR A 28 18.91 2.17 -2.28
N ARG A 29 19.00 1.51 -1.12
CA ARG A 29 19.22 0.07 -1.06
C ARG A 29 17.93 -0.63 -0.68
N VAL A 30 17.34 -1.36 -1.62
CA VAL A 30 16.10 -2.12 -1.39
C VAL A 30 16.42 -3.36 -0.56
N LEU A 31 15.71 -3.52 0.56
CA LEU A 31 15.88 -4.66 1.48
C LEU A 31 14.81 -5.72 1.27
N ALA A 32 13.60 -5.31 0.90
CA ALA A 32 12.49 -6.22 0.64
C ALA A 32 11.52 -5.56 -0.31
N SER A 33 10.84 -6.38 -1.10
CA SER A 33 9.76 -5.91 -1.96
C SER A 33 8.70 -6.99 -2.07
N ASP A 34 7.46 -6.56 -2.35
CA ASP A 34 6.33 -7.45 -2.55
C ASP A 34 5.38 -6.83 -3.55
N ARG A 35 4.63 -7.66 -4.24
CA ARG A 35 3.65 -7.22 -5.22
C ARG A 35 2.51 -8.21 -5.27
N GLU A 36 1.28 -7.68 -5.37
CA GLU A 36 0.10 -8.50 -5.53
C GLU A 36 -0.82 -7.89 -6.58
N VAL A 37 -1.27 -8.70 -7.52
CA VAL A 37 -2.23 -8.26 -8.54
C VAL A 37 -3.64 -8.36 -7.96
N THR A 38 -4.34 -7.25 -7.86
CA THR A 38 -5.68 -7.17 -7.27
C THR A 38 -6.77 -6.82 -8.26
N ARG A 39 -6.40 -6.18 -9.38
CA ARG A 39 -7.33 -5.72 -10.42
C ARG A 39 -8.44 -4.82 -9.89
N LEU A 40 -8.12 -4.00 -8.93
CA LEU A 40 -9.04 -3.05 -8.31
C LEU A 40 -9.74 -2.15 -9.35
N GLY A 41 -9.00 -1.73 -10.38
CA GLY A 41 -9.52 -0.84 -11.41
C GLY A 41 -10.72 -1.39 -12.14
N GLU A 42 -10.82 -2.70 -12.33
CA GLU A 42 -11.97 -3.32 -12.99
C GLU A 42 -13.26 -3.11 -12.19
N SER A 43 -13.20 -3.30 -10.88
CA SER A 43 -14.35 -3.12 -10.01
C SER A 43 -14.80 -1.67 -9.98
N VAL A 44 -13.87 -0.74 -9.80
CA VAL A 44 -14.17 0.69 -9.77
C VAL A 44 -14.76 1.15 -11.10
N PHE A 45 -14.21 0.70 -12.20
CA PHE A 45 -14.68 1.08 -13.51
C PHE A 45 -16.14 0.69 -13.74
N ARG A 46 -16.56 -0.49 -13.26
CA ARG A 46 -17.93 -0.97 -13.47
C ARG A 46 -18.95 -0.31 -12.54
N THR A 47 -18.58 -0.03 -11.31
CA THR A 47 -19.54 0.37 -10.27
C THR A 47 -19.34 1.79 -9.75
N GLY A 48 -18.21 2.40 -10.00
CA GLY A 48 -17.86 3.71 -9.44
C GLY A 48 -17.53 3.67 -7.96
N ALA A 49 -17.40 2.47 -7.39
CA ALA A 49 -17.07 2.29 -5.98
C ALA A 49 -16.18 1.05 -5.80
N VAL A 50 -15.44 1.01 -4.70
CA VAL A 50 -14.66 -0.17 -4.34
C VAL A 50 -15.59 -1.14 -3.62
N SER A 51 -15.69 -2.37 -4.14
CA SER A 51 -16.54 -3.39 -3.50
C SER A 51 -15.95 -3.83 -2.17
N GLU A 52 -16.82 -4.31 -1.28
CA GLU A 52 -16.39 -4.83 0.02
C GLU A 52 -15.40 -5.99 -0.13
N GLU A 53 -15.60 -6.83 -1.12
CA GLU A 53 -14.69 -7.92 -1.43
C GLU A 53 -13.28 -7.42 -1.74
N TYR A 54 -13.17 -6.39 -2.56
CA TYR A 54 -11.88 -5.79 -2.90
C TYR A 54 -11.25 -5.06 -1.71
N VAL A 55 -12.05 -4.41 -0.88
CA VAL A 55 -11.55 -3.76 0.33
C VAL A 55 -10.91 -4.80 1.25
N LYS A 56 -11.59 -5.91 1.48
CA LYS A 56 -11.06 -7.00 2.32
C LYS A 56 -9.79 -7.61 1.73
N ALA A 57 -9.79 -7.89 0.44
CA ALA A 57 -8.63 -8.47 -0.24
C ALA A 57 -7.43 -7.52 -0.16
N THR A 58 -7.65 -6.23 -0.38
CA THR A 58 -6.61 -5.21 -0.30
C THR A 58 -6.05 -5.11 1.12
N CYS A 59 -6.91 -5.09 2.13
CA CYS A 59 -6.47 -5.02 3.53
C CYS A 59 -5.65 -6.25 3.92
N THR A 60 -6.01 -7.43 3.43
CA THR A 60 -5.24 -8.66 3.67
C THR A 60 -3.83 -8.55 3.07
N VAL A 61 -3.73 -8.04 1.84
CA VAL A 61 -2.43 -7.84 1.18
C VAL A 61 -1.60 -6.81 1.94
N LEU A 62 -2.21 -5.69 2.34
CA LEU A 62 -1.51 -4.64 3.07
C LEU A 62 -1.00 -5.13 4.43
N ALA A 63 -1.79 -5.94 5.13
CA ALA A 63 -1.37 -6.53 6.40
C ALA A 63 -0.18 -7.47 6.22
N ARG A 64 -0.18 -8.25 5.16
CA ARG A 64 0.96 -9.12 4.80
C ARG A 64 2.22 -8.30 4.54
N MET A 65 2.09 -7.25 3.75
CA MET A 65 3.21 -6.35 3.45
C MET A 65 3.73 -5.65 4.71
N ALA A 66 2.81 -5.25 5.61
CA ALA A 66 3.18 -4.63 6.88
C ALA A 66 4.03 -5.55 7.74
N GLU A 67 3.73 -6.84 7.75
CA GLU A 67 4.56 -7.80 8.49
C GLU A 67 5.99 -7.86 7.95
N LEU A 68 6.15 -7.77 6.63
CA LEU A 68 7.47 -7.78 6.02
C LEU A 68 8.30 -6.56 6.45
N TYR A 69 7.75 -5.35 6.36
CA TYR A 69 8.55 -4.17 6.68
C TYR A 69 8.70 -3.95 8.19
N ARG A 70 7.78 -4.46 9.02
CA ARG A 70 7.94 -4.39 10.49
C ARG A 70 9.15 -5.18 10.95
N LYS A 71 9.44 -6.29 10.33
CA LYS A 71 10.64 -7.09 10.64
C LYS A 71 11.94 -6.36 10.34
N LEU A 72 11.88 -5.33 9.52
CA LEU A 72 13.05 -4.53 9.14
C LEU A 72 13.20 -3.26 9.97
N ASP A 73 12.34 -3.06 10.97
CA ASP A 73 12.38 -1.89 11.87
C ASP A 73 12.36 -0.57 11.10
N VAL A 74 11.45 -0.44 10.13
CA VAL A 74 11.32 0.80 9.37
C VAL A 74 10.87 1.94 10.29
N VAL A 75 11.42 3.14 10.06
CA VAL A 75 11.10 4.33 10.87
C VAL A 75 9.91 5.11 10.31
N GLY A 76 9.49 4.81 9.09
CA GLY A 76 8.34 5.46 8.48
C GLY A 76 7.78 4.64 7.34
N VAL A 77 6.48 4.79 7.12
CA VAL A 77 5.76 4.14 6.02
C VAL A 77 4.94 5.19 5.29
N ARG A 78 5.01 5.18 3.97
CA ARG A 78 4.17 6.04 3.15
C ARG A 78 3.39 5.18 2.17
N ALA A 79 2.07 5.34 2.18
CA ALA A 79 1.19 4.64 1.25
C ALA A 79 0.48 5.66 0.37
N VAL A 80 0.38 5.38 -0.92
CA VAL A 80 -0.33 6.23 -1.88
C VAL A 80 -1.31 5.37 -2.67
N ALA A 81 -2.45 5.94 -3.00
CA ALA A 81 -3.47 5.29 -3.82
C ALA A 81 -3.62 6.01 -5.16
N THR A 82 -4.02 5.27 -6.19
CA THR A 82 -4.21 5.82 -7.53
C THR A 82 -5.38 6.78 -7.61
N SER A 83 -5.45 7.54 -8.71
CA SER A 83 -6.58 8.40 -9.02
C SER A 83 -7.90 7.62 -9.11
N ALA A 84 -7.86 6.34 -9.53
CA ALA A 84 -9.05 5.50 -9.59
C ALA A 84 -9.73 5.38 -8.22
N ILE A 85 -8.94 5.23 -7.15
CA ILE A 85 -9.47 5.21 -5.78
C ILE A 85 -10.01 6.57 -5.38
N ARG A 86 -9.32 7.63 -5.73
CA ARG A 86 -9.71 9.00 -5.36
C ARG A 86 -11.05 9.42 -5.94
N ASP A 87 -11.46 8.84 -7.05
CA ASP A 87 -12.70 9.16 -7.73
C ASP A 87 -13.87 8.26 -7.31
N THR A 88 -13.66 7.35 -6.34
CA THR A 88 -14.71 6.45 -5.88
C THR A 88 -15.62 7.11 -4.85
N ARG A 89 -16.88 6.63 -4.79
CA ARG A 89 -17.85 7.14 -3.83
C ARG A 89 -17.50 6.81 -2.38
N ASN A 90 -16.80 5.69 -2.16
CA ASN A 90 -16.43 5.23 -0.81
C ASN A 90 -14.93 5.37 -0.54
N GLN A 91 -14.31 6.38 -1.13
CA GLN A 91 -12.89 6.64 -0.99
C GLN A 91 -12.44 6.75 0.47
N ARG A 92 -13.17 7.51 1.28
CA ARG A 92 -12.79 7.74 2.67
C ARG A 92 -12.78 6.46 3.49
N GLU A 93 -13.79 5.63 3.32
CA GLU A 93 -13.89 4.35 4.01
C GLU A 93 -12.76 3.42 3.59
N PHE A 94 -12.49 3.35 2.29
CA PHE A 94 -11.39 2.53 1.76
C PHE A 94 -10.04 2.97 2.34
N LEU A 95 -9.74 4.27 2.29
CA LEU A 95 -8.46 4.80 2.77
C LEU A 95 -8.29 4.61 4.28
N ALA A 96 -9.37 4.75 5.05
CA ALA A 96 -9.32 4.53 6.50
C ALA A 96 -9.00 3.06 6.83
N ARG A 97 -9.62 2.13 6.14
CA ARG A 97 -9.38 0.71 6.34
C ARG A 97 -7.97 0.30 5.86
N ALA A 98 -7.51 0.90 4.76
CA ALA A 98 -6.15 0.66 4.28
C ALA A 98 -5.11 1.18 5.28
N ALA A 99 -5.31 2.37 5.83
CA ALA A 99 -4.42 2.93 6.84
C ALA A 99 -4.35 2.05 8.09
N GLU A 100 -5.48 1.52 8.52
CA GLU A 100 -5.52 0.60 9.65
C GLU A 100 -4.75 -0.69 9.36
N ALA A 101 -4.86 -1.23 8.15
CA ALA A 101 -4.18 -2.45 7.75
C ALA A 101 -2.65 -2.29 7.73
N VAL A 102 -2.14 -1.10 7.36
CA VAL A 102 -0.70 -0.84 7.38
C VAL A 102 -0.16 -0.44 8.76
N GLY A 103 -1.03 -0.36 9.76
CA GLY A 103 -0.60 -0.11 11.13
C GLY A 103 -0.68 1.34 11.57
N GLY A 104 -1.50 2.13 10.90
CA GLY A 104 -1.78 3.51 11.30
C GLY A 104 -1.55 4.52 10.19
N PRO A 105 -1.83 5.78 10.51
CA PRO A 105 -1.72 6.85 9.52
C PRO A 105 -0.31 7.07 9.01
#